data_1c8203d048b6d7f12b9b29735efa1a23
#
_entry.id   1c8203d048b6d7f12b9b29735efa1a23
#
_cell.length_a   1.000
_cell.length_b   1.000
_cell.length_c   1.000
_cell.angle_alpha   90.00
_cell.angle_beta   90.00
_cell.angle_gamma   90.00
#
_symmetry.space_group_name_H-M   'P 1'
#
loop_
_entity.id
_entity.type
_entity.pdbx_description
1 polymer ?
#
loop_
_entity_poly.entity_id
_entity_poly.type
_entity_poly.pdbx_seq_one_letter_code
_entity_poly.pdbx_strand_id
1 'polypeptide(L)'
;MKKKFLQSAFLSAALALAFVACKKDDAPPPAPTVVKEWTIPLAAKFENNPPAGRTETGNANLQLLSDNTIKYTISVTGLASGDALIAAHIHTGDVINNGGVILGFNPTFTGSTATGIVTGLRTTFIDSLKDNVNELYFNVHSTQVPGGLLRGQLNTNIEMAEFVTLNGNNEVPAVTTSATGTALLRLTSDKKLYSKITVSNLEPGDVLNAAHLHKAAAGSNAGVFLGLYGSAADFGTTKIITLTDAAIITSLKTDAMYVNAHSTAKPGGIIRGQVR
;
A
#
# COMPACT_ATOMS: atom_id res chain seq x y z
N MET A 1 79.75 82.43 23.09
CA MET A 1 78.50 82.70 22.44
C MET A 1 78.05 81.45 21.77
N LYS A 2 77.06 80.69 22.35
CA LYS A 2 76.57 79.42 21.85
C LYS A 2 75.08 79.58 21.61
N LYS A 3 74.67 79.52 20.34
CA LYS A 3 73.22 79.54 19.97
C LYS A 3 72.66 78.12 20.12
N LYS A 4 71.61 77.99 20.90
CA LYS A 4 70.84 76.76 21.02
C LYS A 4 69.72 76.75 19.96
N PHE A 5 69.68 75.75 19.09
CA PHE A 5 68.60 75.45 18.19
C PHE A 5 67.51 74.62 18.90
N LEU A 6 66.32 75.14 18.87
CA LEU A 6 65.19 74.40 19.40
C LEU A 6 64.52 73.59 18.24
N GLN A 7 64.51 72.30 18.31
CA GLN A 7 63.88 71.45 17.36
C GLN A 7 62.45 71.14 17.86
N SER A 8 61.41 71.58 17.15
CA SER A 8 60.02 71.23 17.39
C SER A 8 59.74 69.90 16.76
N ALA A 9 59.38 68.95 17.56
CA ALA A 9 58.91 67.65 17.11
C ALA A 9 57.40 67.67 16.87
N PHE A 10 56.95 67.54 15.59
CA PHE A 10 55.58 67.32 15.23
C PHE A 10 55.19 65.82 15.47
N LEU A 11 54.32 65.62 16.40
CA LEU A 11 53.75 64.28 16.68
C LEU A 11 52.51 64.09 15.79
N SER A 12 52.64 63.29 14.72
CA SER A 12 51.54 62.88 13.86
C SER A 12 50.82 61.75 14.49
N ALA A 13 49.60 61.97 15.04
CA ALA A 13 48.77 60.94 15.51
C ALA A 13 48.04 60.27 14.30
N ALA A 14 48.44 59.07 13.95
CA ALA A 14 47.74 58.25 12.97
C ALA A 14 46.49 57.59 13.66
N LEU A 15 45.31 58.06 13.29
CA LEU A 15 44.03 57.47 13.73
C LEU A 15 43.76 56.22 12.91
N ALA A 16 44.02 55.03 13.48
CA ALA A 16 43.69 53.76 12.86
C ALA A 16 42.15 53.52 13.03
N LEU A 17 41.37 53.73 11.95
CA LEU A 17 40.02 53.27 11.86
C LEU A 17 39.98 51.74 11.77
N ALA A 18 39.69 51.06 12.87
CA ALA A 18 39.37 49.66 12.87
C ALA A 18 37.96 49.47 12.26
N PHE A 19 37.90 49.00 11.01
CA PHE A 19 36.62 48.50 10.44
C PHE A 19 36.31 47.17 11.14
N VAL A 20 35.40 47.18 12.11
CA VAL A 20 34.75 46.00 12.61
C VAL A 20 33.82 45.50 11.50
N ALA A 21 34.29 44.57 10.67
CA ALA A 21 33.40 43.83 9.78
C ALA A 21 32.48 42.98 10.66
N CYS A 22 31.25 43.43 10.85
CA CYS A 22 30.18 42.55 11.35
C CYS A 22 30.08 41.36 10.38
N LYS A 23 30.60 40.19 10.77
CA LYS A 23 30.16 38.93 10.16
C LYS A 23 28.67 38.87 10.40
N LYS A 24 27.84 38.95 9.34
CA LYS A 24 26.49 38.45 9.39
C LYS A 24 26.61 37.01 9.83
N ASP A 25 26.22 36.70 11.04
CA ASP A 25 25.94 35.33 11.43
C ASP A 25 24.74 34.90 10.56
N ASP A 26 25.06 34.17 9.48
CA ASP A 26 24.04 33.54 8.65
C ASP A 26 23.33 32.55 9.57
N ALA A 27 22.11 32.91 10.00
CA ALA A 27 21.29 31.98 10.77
C ALA A 27 21.20 30.66 9.99
N PRO A 28 21.30 29.51 10.65
CA PRO A 28 21.19 28.23 9.98
C PRO A 28 19.87 28.19 9.21
N PRO A 29 19.85 27.55 8.02
CA PRO A 29 18.63 27.42 7.24
C PRO A 29 17.50 26.88 8.12
N PRO A 30 16.26 27.35 7.94
CA PRO A 30 15.13 26.83 8.70
C PRO A 30 15.00 25.33 8.49
N ALA A 31 14.65 24.61 9.55
CA ALA A 31 14.44 23.16 9.47
C ALA A 31 13.33 22.84 8.45
N PRO A 32 13.47 21.75 7.66
CA PRO A 32 12.46 21.33 6.71
C PRO A 32 11.11 21.10 7.39
N THR A 33 10.03 21.56 6.74
CA THR A 33 8.65 21.39 7.22
C THR A 33 7.97 20.22 6.51
N VAL A 34 6.96 19.63 7.15
CA VAL A 34 6.16 18.54 6.55
C VAL A 34 5.24 19.14 5.47
N VAL A 35 5.34 18.62 4.24
CA VAL A 35 4.52 19.01 3.09
C VAL A 35 3.34 18.07 2.93
N LYS A 36 3.56 16.75 3.14
CA LYS A 36 2.52 15.71 3.08
C LYS A 36 2.93 14.55 3.97
N GLU A 37 1.94 13.90 4.57
CA GLU A 37 2.19 12.71 5.38
C GLU A 37 1.18 11.61 5.07
N TRP A 38 1.59 10.38 5.34
CA TRP A 38 0.79 9.18 5.20
C TRP A 38 0.94 8.34 6.46
N THR A 39 -0.17 7.81 6.93
CA THR A 39 -0.22 6.69 7.87
C THR A 39 -0.83 5.52 7.11
N ILE A 40 -0.02 4.53 6.81
CA ILE A 40 -0.37 3.41 5.93
C ILE A 40 -0.53 2.16 6.80
N PRO A 41 -1.77 1.70 7.04
CA PRO A 41 -1.99 0.41 7.68
C PRO A 41 -1.47 -0.72 6.77
N LEU A 42 -0.70 -1.64 7.36
CA LEU A 42 -0.11 -2.78 6.68
C LEU A 42 -0.69 -4.08 7.21
N ALA A 43 -0.95 -5.05 6.34
CA ALA A 43 -1.33 -6.40 6.75
C ALA A 43 -0.89 -7.45 5.72
N ALA A 44 -0.58 -8.65 6.19
CA ALA A 44 -0.24 -9.78 5.33
C ALA A 44 -1.42 -10.15 4.41
N LYS A 45 -2.65 -10.08 4.91
CA LYS A 45 -3.87 -10.33 4.12
C LYS A 45 -4.13 -9.31 3.01
N PHE A 46 -3.42 -8.16 2.99
CA PHE A 46 -3.55 -7.17 1.93
C PHE A 46 -2.69 -7.51 0.71
N GLU A 47 -1.77 -8.45 0.82
CA GLU A 47 -1.05 -8.99 -0.33
C GLU A 47 -2.03 -9.62 -1.33
N ASN A 48 -1.71 -9.56 -2.63
CA ASN A 48 -2.58 -10.12 -3.67
C ASN A 48 -2.53 -11.66 -3.71
N ASN A 49 -1.44 -12.22 -3.20
CA ASN A 49 -1.33 -13.63 -2.85
C ASN A 49 -0.89 -13.69 -1.38
N PRO A 50 -1.83 -13.61 -0.43
CA PRO A 50 -1.51 -13.55 0.98
C PRO A 50 -0.63 -14.74 1.39
N PRO A 51 0.48 -14.50 2.09
CA PRO A 51 1.35 -15.60 2.53
C PRO A 51 0.60 -16.54 3.47
N ALA A 52 0.62 -17.82 3.16
CA ALA A 52 -0.13 -18.83 3.92
C ALA A 52 0.27 -18.85 5.40
N GLY A 53 -0.72 -18.82 6.28
CA GLY A 53 -0.52 -18.85 7.74
C GLY A 53 0.06 -17.56 8.34
N ARG A 54 0.21 -16.49 7.55
CA ARG A 54 0.74 -15.20 8.02
C ARG A 54 -0.40 -14.25 8.38
N THR A 55 -0.28 -13.64 9.56
CA THR A 55 -1.30 -12.74 10.13
C THR A 55 -0.73 -11.42 10.62
N GLU A 56 0.52 -11.15 10.29
CA GLU A 56 1.21 -9.94 10.67
C GLU A 56 0.48 -8.70 10.20
N THR A 57 0.57 -7.67 11.03
CA THR A 57 0.07 -6.33 10.75
C THR A 57 1.14 -5.29 11.04
N GLY A 58 0.91 -4.05 10.66
CA GLY A 58 1.87 -2.99 10.93
C GLY A 58 1.38 -1.64 10.45
N ASN A 59 2.28 -0.67 10.54
CA ASN A 59 2.08 0.67 9.99
C ASN A 59 3.37 1.17 9.36
N ALA A 60 3.25 1.88 8.26
CA ALA A 60 4.30 2.74 7.73
C ALA A 60 3.84 4.20 7.82
N ASN A 61 4.59 5.03 8.55
CA ASN A 61 4.37 6.47 8.60
C ASN A 61 5.42 7.14 7.73
N LEU A 62 5.00 7.92 6.74
CA LEU A 62 5.85 8.63 5.81
C LEU A 62 5.58 10.13 5.92
N GLN A 63 6.63 10.94 5.95
CA GLN A 63 6.55 12.40 5.91
C GLN A 63 7.42 12.92 4.77
N LEU A 64 6.79 13.49 3.76
CA LEU A 64 7.49 14.25 2.73
C LEU A 64 7.79 15.65 3.28
N LEU A 65 9.06 16.03 3.28
CA LEU A 65 9.54 17.30 3.79
C LEU A 65 9.77 18.32 2.66
N SER A 66 9.82 19.60 3.02
CA SER A 66 9.99 20.71 2.08
C SER A 66 11.31 20.73 1.33
N ASP A 67 12.32 19.99 1.82
CA ASP A 67 13.61 19.76 1.16
C ASP A 67 13.61 18.55 0.22
N ASN A 68 12.43 18.00 -0.10
CA ASN A 68 12.23 16.80 -0.93
C ASN A 68 12.86 15.53 -0.35
N THR A 69 12.97 15.42 0.96
CA THR A 69 13.31 14.17 1.63
C THR A 69 12.07 13.48 2.18
N ILE A 70 12.13 12.16 2.38
CA ILE A 70 11.08 11.39 3.05
C ILE A 70 11.62 10.84 4.36
N LYS A 71 11.05 11.30 5.46
CA LYS A 71 11.22 10.67 6.78
C LYS A 71 10.23 9.52 6.90
N TYR A 72 10.68 8.37 7.43
CA TYR A 72 9.83 7.21 7.59
C TYR A 72 9.98 6.53 8.96
N THR A 73 8.90 5.89 9.38
CA THR A 73 8.88 4.92 10.47
C THR A 73 8.06 3.72 10.05
N ILE A 74 8.62 2.52 10.19
CA ILE A 74 7.95 1.24 9.91
C ILE A 74 7.86 0.48 11.22
N SER A 75 6.69 -0.07 11.52
CA SER A 75 6.48 -0.97 12.66
C SER A 75 5.66 -2.17 12.22
N VAL A 76 6.08 -3.37 12.61
CA VAL A 76 5.41 -4.64 12.32
C VAL A 76 5.05 -5.31 13.64
N THR A 77 3.87 -5.90 13.70
CA THR A 77 3.35 -6.61 14.88
C THR A 77 3.07 -8.06 14.51
N GLY A 78 3.39 -8.96 15.42
CA GLY A 78 3.12 -10.39 15.25
C GLY A 78 4.10 -11.12 14.32
N LEU A 79 5.31 -10.53 14.09
CA LEU A 79 6.32 -11.18 13.24
C LEU A 79 6.59 -12.62 13.71
N ALA A 80 6.51 -13.56 12.78
CA ALA A 80 6.68 -14.97 13.08
C ALA A 80 8.07 -15.27 13.68
N SER A 81 8.12 -16.24 14.57
CA SER A 81 9.39 -16.67 15.19
C SER A 81 10.40 -17.12 14.15
N GLY A 82 11.63 -16.64 14.28
CA GLY A 82 12.72 -16.95 13.34
C GLY A 82 12.64 -16.22 12.00
N ASP A 83 11.68 -15.32 11.81
CA ASP A 83 11.65 -14.44 10.64
C ASP A 83 12.32 -13.08 10.94
N ALA A 84 12.83 -12.43 9.92
CA ALA A 84 13.46 -11.11 10.01
C ALA A 84 13.03 -10.22 8.85
N LEU A 85 12.72 -8.96 9.13
CA LEU A 85 12.41 -7.96 8.12
C LEU A 85 13.68 -7.56 7.36
N ILE A 86 13.60 -7.47 6.03
CA ILE A 86 14.79 -7.26 5.18
C ILE A 86 14.70 -6.06 4.27
N ALA A 87 13.50 -5.65 3.85
CA ALA A 87 13.33 -4.56 2.89
C ALA A 87 11.96 -3.89 3.00
N ALA A 88 11.86 -2.67 2.49
CA ALA A 88 10.59 -1.97 2.30
C ALA A 88 10.65 -1.11 1.04
N HIS A 89 9.54 -1.06 0.29
CA HIS A 89 9.44 -0.37 -0.99
C HIS A 89 8.11 0.35 -1.15
N ILE A 90 8.09 1.38 -2.03
CA ILE A 90 6.86 1.84 -2.68
C ILE A 90 6.84 1.27 -4.10
N HIS A 91 5.69 0.78 -4.50
CA HIS A 91 5.40 0.24 -5.82
C HIS A 91 4.24 1.00 -6.47
N THR A 92 4.16 0.94 -7.79
CA THR A 92 2.91 1.24 -8.52
C THR A 92 1.94 0.06 -8.38
N GLY A 93 0.64 0.35 -8.40
CA GLY A 93 -0.41 -0.67 -8.38
C GLY A 93 -1.54 -0.33 -7.42
N ASP A 94 -2.75 -0.75 -7.81
CA ASP A 94 -3.96 -0.63 -7.00
C ASP A 94 -4.04 -1.73 -5.91
N VAL A 95 -5.17 -1.83 -5.23
CA VAL A 95 -5.37 -2.81 -4.13
C VAL A 95 -5.37 -4.28 -4.57
N ILE A 96 -5.40 -4.56 -5.89
CA ILE A 96 -5.48 -5.91 -6.47
C ILE A 96 -4.31 -6.20 -7.42
N ASN A 97 -3.71 -5.19 -8.04
CA ASN A 97 -2.65 -5.38 -9.02
C ASN A 97 -1.27 -5.02 -8.45
N ASN A 98 -0.28 -5.83 -8.80
CA ASN A 98 1.12 -5.57 -8.46
C ASN A 98 1.78 -4.76 -9.58
N GLY A 99 2.69 -3.87 -9.19
CA GLY A 99 3.50 -3.10 -10.12
C GLY A 99 4.97 -3.05 -9.71
N GLY A 100 5.75 -2.32 -10.49
CA GLY A 100 7.20 -2.19 -10.26
C GLY A 100 7.54 -1.34 -9.04
N VAL A 101 8.72 -1.58 -8.47
CA VAL A 101 9.30 -0.73 -7.42
C VAL A 101 9.62 0.64 -7.98
N ILE A 102 9.19 1.69 -7.31
CA ILE A 102 9.51 3.08 -7.66
C ILE A 102 10.36 3.79 -6.60
N LEU A 103 10.38 3.26 -5.36
CA LEU A 103 11.24 3.73 -4.29
C LEU A 103 11.61 2.60 -3.34
N GLY A 104 12.92 2.42 -3.09
CA GLY A 104 13.46 1.58 -2.01
C GLY A 104 13.80 2.43 -0.79
N PHE A 105 13.48 1.93 0.40
CA PHE A 105 13.78 2.61 1.67
C PHE A 105 15.11 2.15 2.28
N ASN A 106 15.58 0.94 1.92
CA ASN A 106 16.79 0.30 2.47
C ASN A 106 16.86 0.41 4.02
N PRO A 107 15.80 0.01 4.73
CA PRO A 107 15.72 0.20 6.16
C PRO A 107 16.70 -0.73 6.90
N THR A 108 17.31 -0.20 7.98
CA THR A 108 17.95 -1.06 8.99
C THR A 108 16.92 -1.37 10.06
N PHE A 109 16.44 -2.61 10.09
CA PHE A 109 15.47 -3.04 11.08
C PHE A 109 16.15 -3.38 12.42
N THR A 110 15.55 -2.90 13.50
CA THR A 110 15.86 -3.34 14.86
C THR A 110 14.64 -4.11 15.38
N GLY A 111 14.73 -5.42 15.40
CA GLY A 111 13.55 -6.28 15.60
C GLY A 111 12.51 -6.05 14.51
N SER A 112 11.34 -5.57 14.89
CA SER A 112 10.20 -5.33 13.99
C SER A 112 9.99 -3.85 13.65
N THR A 113 10.98 -2.97 13.90
CA THR A 113 10.87 -1.53 13.64
C THR A 113 12.06 -1.00 12.84
N ALA A 114 11.81 0.04 12.04
CA ALA A 114 12.85 0.82 11.39
C ALA A 114 12.44 2.29 11.28
N THR A 115 13.42 3.19 11.35
CA THR A 115 13.25 4.62 11.08
C THR A 115 14.37 5.10 10.19
N GLY A 116 14.12 6.14 9.40
CA GLY A 116 15.17 6.71 8.57
C GLY A 116 14.68 7.88 7.72
N ILE A 117 15.58 8.34 6.86
CA ILE A 117 15.34 9.42 5.91
C ILE A 117 15.86 8.97 4.54
N VAL A 118 15.04 9.14 3.51
CA VAL A 118 15.43 8.94 2.11
C VAL A 118 15.65 10.30 1.48
N THR A 119 16.81 10.47 0.86
CA THR A 119 17.27 11.71 0.20
C THR A 119 17.50 11.49 -1.28
N GLY A 120 17.75 12.57 -2.02
CA GLY A 120 18.10 12.48 -3.45
C GLY A 120 16.92 12.09 -4.34
N LEU A 121 15.70 12.36 -3.91
CA LEU A 121 14.48 12.02 -4.66
C LEU A 121 14.32 12.94 -5.87
N ARG A 122 13.94 12.34 -7.01
CA ARG A 122 13.64 13.08 -8.24
C ARG A 122 12.35 13.87 -8.09
N THR A 123 12.32 15.10 -8.62
CA THR A 123 11.13 15.97 -8.56
C THR A 123 9.89 15.29 -9.16
N THR A 124 10.02 14.59 -10.29
CA THR A 124 8.90 13.86 -10.90
C THR A 124 8.32 12.79 -9.99
N PHE A 125 9.15 12.13 -9.19
CA PHE A 125 8.67 11.17 -8.18
C PHE A 125 7.95 11.88 -7.03
N ILE A 126 8.49 12.99 -6.55
CA ILE A 126 7.86 13.83 -5.52
C ILE A 126 6.48 14.31 -5.99
N ASP A 127 6.36 14.76 -7.23
CA ASP A 127 5.08 15.18 -7.81
C ASP A 127 4.09 14.01 -7.87
N SER A 128 4.54 12.81 -8.25
CA SER A 128 3.72 11.59 -8.20
C SER A 128 3.22 11.24 -6.80
N LEU A 129 4.04 11.47 -5.75
CA LEU A 129 3.61 11.26 -4.37
C LEU A 129 2.60 12.31 -3.88
N LYS A 130 2.68 13.55 -4.40
CA LYS A 130 1.72 14.61 -4.06
C LYS A 130 0.36 14.38 -4.72
N ASP A 131 0.34 13.70 -5.86
CA ASP A 131 -0.86 13.39 -6.61
C ASP A 131 -1.58 12.17 -6.00
N ASN A 132 -2.85 12.37 -5.55
CA ASN A 132 -3.66 11.32 -4.94
C ASN A 132 -4.29 10.36 -5.95
N VAL A 133 -4.19 10.62 -7.26
CA VAL A 133 -4.75 9.74 -8.29
C VAL A 133 -3.83 8.57 -8.63
N ASN A 134 -2.54 8.66 -8.28
CA ASN A 134 -1.60 7.57 -8.51
C ASN A 134 -1.86 6.42 -7.55
N GLU A 135 -2.07 5.23 -8.11
CA GLU A 135 -2.23 3.99 -7.35
C GLU A 135 -0.84 3.49 -6.91
N LEU A 136 -0.55 3.70 -5.64
CA LEU A 136 0.73 3.36 -5.02
C LEU A 136 0.49 2.52 -3.76
N TYR A 137 1.36 1.53 -3.53
CA TYR A 137 1.34 0.77 -2.30
C TYR A 137 2.72 0.64 -1.65
N PHE A 138 2.73 0.56 -0.33
CA PHE A 138 3.88 0.27 0.48
C PHE A 138 3.96 -1.23 0.74
N ASN A 139 5.15 -1.80 0.61
CA ASN A 139 5.38 -3.22 0.80
C ASN A 139 6.57 -3.46 1.74
N VAL A 140 6.44 -4.42 2.66
CA VAL A 140 7.50 -4.87 3.57
C VAL A 140 7.79 -6.33 3.30
N HIS A 141 9.07 -6.67 3.23
CA HIS A 141 9.56 -8.02 2.93
C HIS A 141 10.27 -8.63 4.13
N SER A 142 10.27 -9.95 4.23
CA SER A 142 10.98 -10.69 5.26
C SER A 142 11.80 -11.83 4.68
N THR A 143 12.67 -12.42 5.50
CA THR A 143 13.51 -13.56 5.09
C THR A 143 12.67 -14.77 4.70
N GLN A 144 11.55 -15.04 5.38
CA GLN A 144 10.65 -16.14 5.07
C GLN A 144 9.66 -15.80 3.95
N VAL A 145 9.37 -14.52 3.71
CA VAL A 145 8.43 -14.05 2.69
C VAL A 145 9.09 -12.93 1.84
N PRO A 146 10.11 -13.29 1.04
CA PRO A 146 10.87 -12.31 0.27
C PRO A 146 10.05 -11.66 -0.88
N GLY A 147 8.94 -12.26 -1.28
CA GLY A 147 8.02 -11.70 -2.29
C GLY A 147 7.13 -10.58 -1.80
N GLY A 148 7.01 -10.38 -0.47
CA GLY A 148 6.17 -9.38 0.20
C GLY A 148 5.40 -10.00 1.36
N LEU A 149 5.71 -9.53 2.57
CA LEU A 149 5.05 -9.97 3.81
C LEU A 149 3.84 -9.11 4.13
N LEU A 150 3.98 -7.80 4.02
CA LEU A 150 2.95 -6.83 4.37
C LEU A 150 2.75 -5.81 3.25
N ARG A 151 1.51 -5.48 3.00
CA ARG A 151 1.12 -4.46 2.03
C ARG A 151 0.15 -3.47 2.64
N GLY A 152 0.17 -2.22 2.15
CA GLY A 152 -0.82 -1.20 2.44
C GLY A 152 -0.83 -0.14 1.35
N GLN A 153 -1.99 0.40 1.02
CA GLN A 153 -2.16 1.41 -0.02
C GLN A 153 -1.84 2.80 0.51
N LEU A 154 -1.20 3.66 -0.28
CA LEU A 154 -0.81 5.00 0.17
C LEU A 154 -2.01 5.96 0.29
N ASN A 155 -2.88 5.97 -0.70
CA ASN A 155 -3.92 7.01 -0.84
C ASN A 155 -5.33 6.53 -0.47
N THR A 156 -5.48 5.27 -0.05
CA THR A 156 -6.75 4.70 0.43
C THR A 156 -6.48 3.61 1.46
N ASN A 157 -7.43 3.35 2.35
CA ASN A 157 -7.34 2.25 3.30
C ASN A 157 -8.13 1.04 2.77
N ILE A 158 -7.58 -0.15 2.96
CA ILE A 158 -8.29 -1.41 2.70
C ILE A 158 -9.09 -1.76 3.96
N GLU A 159 -10.41 -1.71 3.86
CA GLU A 159 -11.34 -2.03 4.97
C GLU A 159 -11.74 -3.51 5.02
N MET A 160 -11.71 -4.19 3.87
CA MET A 160 -11.94 -5.63 3.77
C MET A 160 -10.97 -6.22 2.76
N ALA A 161 -10.36 -7.33 3.10
CA ALA A 161 -9.45 -8.07 2.23
C ALA A 161 -9.71 -9.56 2.36
N GLU A 162 -10.15 -10.17 1.27
CA GLU A 162 -10.43 -11.61 1.20
C GLU A 162 -9.71 -12.23 0.00
N PHE A 163 -9.14 -13.40 0.22
CA PHE A 163 -8.59 -14.28 -0.80
C PHE A 163 -9.27 -15.64 -0.66
N VAL A 164 -10.11 -15.98 -1.63
CA VAL A 164 -11.01 -17.12 -1.55
C VAL A 164 -10.66 -18.14 -2.61
N THR A 165 -10.42 -19.37 -2.23
CA THR A 165 -10.28 -20.50 -3.18
C THR A 165 -11.66 -21.02 -3.56
N LEU A 166 -11.86 -21.29 -4.85
CA LEU A 166 -13.11 -21.74 -5.43
C LEU A 166 -12.97 -23.18 -5.97
N ASN A 167 -13.93 -24.03 -5.68
CA ASN A 167 -14.02 -25.38 -6.23
C ASN A 167 -15.47 -25.88 -6.28
N GLY A 168 -15.73 -26.92 -7.07
CA GLY A 168 -17.07 -27.47 -7.25
C GLY A 168 -17.62 -28.16 -6.01
N ASN A 169 -16.78 -28.71 -5.13
CA ASN A 169 -17.22 -29.39 -3.91
C ASN A 169 -17.87 -28.44 -2.91
N ASN A 170 -17.60 -27.14 -3.01
CA ASN A 170 -18.20 -26.12 -2.16
C ASN A 170 -19.58 -25.66 -2.66
N GLU A 171 -19.99 -26.02 -3.86
CA GLU A 171 -21.34 -25.76 -4.35
C GLU A 171 -22.39 -26.56 -3.57
N VAL A 172 -23.62 -26.09 -3.57
CA VAL A 172 -24.71 -26.76 -2.87
C VAL A 172 -25.92 -26.94 -3.83
N PRO A 173 -26.18 -28.17 -4.29
CA PRO A 173 -25.43 -29.39 -4.09
C PRO A 173 -24.03 -29.33 -4.73
N ALA A 174 -23.07 -30.13 -4.26
CA ALA A 174 -21.73 -30.18 -4.81
C ALA A 174 -21.74 -30.48 -6.31
N VAL A 175 -20.86 -29.85 -7.05
CA VAL A 175 -20.69 -30.02 -8.51
C VAL A 175 -19.40 -30.77 -8.80
N THR A 176 -19.53 -31.87 -9.52
CA THR A 176 -18.36 -32.60 -10.05
C THR A 176 -17.80 -31.80 -11.23
N THR A 177 -16.59 -31.29 -11.08
CA THR A 177 -15.84 -30.54 -12.11
C THR A 177 -14.36 -30.55 -11.77
N SER A 178 -13.50 -30.42 -12.78
CA SER A 178 -12.08 -30.15 -12.61
C SER A 178 -11.81 -28.66 -12.42
N ALA A 179 -12.77 -27.80 -12.67
CA ALA A 179 -12.62 -26.36 -12.53
C ALA A 179 -12.28 -25.94 -11.11
N THR A 180 -11.28 -25.07 -11.00
CA THR A 180 -10.86 -24.44 -9.74
C THR A 180 -10.67 -22.94 -9.98
N GLY A 181 -10.64 -22.17 -8.91
CA GLY A 181 -10.44 -20.72 -9.07
C GLY A 181 -10.02 -20.02 -7.79
N THR A 182 -9.80 -18.73 -7.92
CA THR A 182 -9.59 -17.83 -6.80
C THR A 182 -10.43 -16.57 -6.99
N ALA A 183 -10.92 -16.00 -5.90
CA ALA A 183 -11.53 -14.68 -5.87
C ALA A 183 -10.76 -13.78 -4.91
N LEU A 184 -10.24 -12.70 -5.43
CA LEU A 184 -9.60 -11.63 -4.67
C LEU A 184 -10.61 -10.50 -4.53
N LEU A 185 -10.97 -10.15 -3.28
CA LEU A 185 -11.93 -9.10 -2.96
C LEU A 185 -11.29 -8.06 -2.06
N ARG A 186 -11.40 -6.77 -2.40
CA ARG A 186 -10.91 -5.65 -1.60
C ARG A 186 -11.96 -4.56 -1.54
N LEU A 187 -12.38 -4.19 -0.35
CA LEU A 187 -13.19 -3.00 -0.11
C LEU A 187 -12.30 -1.89 0.43
N THR A 188 -12.39 -0.72 -0.16
CA THR A 188 -11.59 0.45 0.21
C THR A 188 -12.43 1.51 0.92
N SER A 189 -11.78 2.39 1.67
CA SER A 189 -12.42 3.47 2.44
C SER A 189 -13.15 4.49 1.57
N ASP A 190 -12.81 4.59 0.27
CA ASP A 190 -13.53 5.38 -0.73
C ASP A 190 -14.72 4.62 -1.35
N LYS A 191 -15.19 3.54 -0.69
CA LYS A 191 -16.39 2.76 -1.02
C LYS A 191 -16.31 2.03 -2.37
N LYS A 192 -15.13 1.64 -2.80
CA LYS A 192 -14.95 0.82 -4.00
C LYS A 192 -14.70 -0.63 -3.61
N LEU A 193 -15.47 -1.53 -4.20
CA LEU A 193 -15.22 -2.97 -4.15
C LEU A 193 -14.45 -3.36 -5.41
N TYR A 194 -13.22 -3.77 -5.22
CA TYR A 194 -12.39 -4.38 -6.25
C TYR A 194 -12.57 -5.89 -6.19
N SER A 195 -12.71 -6.52 -7.33
CA SER A 195 -12.75 -7.99 -7.47
C SER A 195 -11.89 -8.45 -8.62
N LYS A 196 -11.20 -9.59 -8.42
CA LYS A 196 -10.53 -10.33 -9.49
C LYS A 196 -10.77 -11.82 -9.27
N ILE A 197 -11.52 -12.42 -10.20
CA ILE A 197 -11.86 -13.85 -10.17
C ILE A 197 -11.16 -14.53 -11.31
N THR A 198 -10.34 -15.53 -10.98
CA THR A 198 -9.66 -16.38 -11.97
C THR A 198 -10.20 -17.79 -11.88
N VAL A 199 -10.39 -18.42 -13.03
CA VAL A 199 -10.85 -19.81 -13.14
C VAL A 199 -9.87 -20.57 -14.02
N SER A 200 -9.52 -21.78 -13.61
CA SER A 200 -8.64 -22.69 -14.32
C SER A 200 -9.33 -24.06 -14.47
N ASN A 201 -8.84 -24.87 -15.39
CA ASN A 201 -9.30 -26.22 -15.63
C ASN A 201 -10.80 -26.33 -15.95
N LEU A 202 -11.34 -25.31 -16.64
CA LEU A 202 -12.69 -25.36 -17.16
C LEU A 202 -12.80 -26.48 -18.20
N GLU A 203 -13.90 -27.23 -18.17
CA GLU A 203 -14.12 -28.32 -19.12
C GLU A 203 -14.10 -27.81 -20.58
N PRO A 204 -13.54 -28.58 -21.53
CA PRO A 204 -13.53 -28.19 -22.92
C PRO A 204 -14.93 -27.86 -23.46
N GLY A 205 -15.09 -26.69 -24.06
CA GLY A 205 -16.35 -26.23 -24.63
C GLY A 205 -17.31 -25.55 -23.64
N ASP A 206 -17.03 -25.58 -22.34
CA ASP A 206 -17.80 -24.79 -21.37
C ASP A 206 -17.32 -23.32 -21.37
N VAL A 207 -18.21 -22.39 -21.07
CA VAL A 207 -17.93 -20.94 -21.09
C VAL A 207 -18.46 -20.30 -19.82
N LEU A 208 -17.60 -19.59 -19.10
CA LEU A 208 -17.98 -18.78 -17.95
C LEU A 208 -18.90 -17.65 -18.42
N ASN A 209 -19.91 -17.33 -17.61
CA ASN A 209 -20.89 -16.31 -17.99
C ASN A 209 -21.23 -15.32 -16.87
N ALA A 210 -21.03 -15.68 -15.59
CA ALA A 210 -21.31 -14.78 -14.47
C ALA A 210 -20.51 -15.16 -13.21
N ALA A 211 -20.38 -14.20 -12.29
CA ALA A 211 -19.95 -14.45 -10.91
C ALA A 211 -20.66 -13.48 -9.97
N HIS A 212 -21.03 -13.97 -8.79
CA HIS A 212 -21.83 -13.23 -7.81
C HIS A 212 -21.32 -13.44 -6.39
N LEU A 213 -21.65 -12.47 -5.53
CA LEU A 213 -21.67 -12.64 -4.08
C LEU A 213 -23.09 -13.00 -3.65
N HIS A 214 -23.19 -13.89 -2.67
CA HIS A 214 -24.44 -14.35 -2.07
C HIS A 214 -24.31 -14.27 -0.54
N LYS A 215 -25.39 -13.93 0.15
CA LYS A 215 -25.42 -13.75 1.60
C LYS A 215 -25.96 -15.01 2.28
N ALA A 216 -25.07 -15.96 2.56
CA ALA A 216 -25.37 -17.18 3.29
C ALA A 216 -24.10 -17.79 3.91
N ALA A 217 -24.30 -18.60 4.96
CA ALA A 217 -23.26 -19.43 5.55
C ALA A 217 -22.88 -20.59 4.64
N ALA A 218 -21.74 -21.22 4.92
CA ALA A 218 -21.29 -22.43 4.23
C ALA A 218 -22.37 -23.53 4.28
N GLY A 219 -22.54 -24.25 3.17
CA GLY A 219 -23.55 -25.30 3.05
C GLY A 219 -24.98 -24.81 2.81
N SER A 220 -25.20 -23.50 2.66
CA SER A 220 -26.51 -22.90 2.38
C SER A 220 -26.50 -22.07 1.11
N ASN A 221 -27.60 -22.06 0.37
CA ASN A 221 -27.82 -21.21 -0.80
C ASN A 221 -28.61 -19.95 -0.46
N ALA A 222 -28.34 -18.88 -1.20
CA ALA A 222 -29.14 -17.65 -1.16
C ALA A 222 -29.24 -17.05 -2.57
N GLY A 223 -30.16 -16.10 -2.75
CA GLY A 223 -30.23 -15.29 -3.96
C GLY A 223 -28.97 -14.41 -4.14
N VAL A 224 -28.80 -13.86 -5.35
CA VAL A 224 -27.72 -12.94 -5.65
C VAL A 224 -27.80 -11.71 -4.74
N PHE A 225 -26.72 -11.46 -4.01
CA PHE A 225 -26.54 -10.26 -3.19
C PHE A 225 -25.90 -9.12 -3.99
N LEU A 226 -24.83 -9.44 -4.71
CA LEU A 226 -24.11 -8.46 -5.54
C LEU A 226 -23.53 -9.16 -6.78
N GLY A 227 -23.87 -8.65 -7.98
CA GLY A 227 -23.25 -9.09 -9.22
C GLY A 227 -21.79 -8.58 -9.31
N LEU A 228 -20.87 -9.47 -9.67
CA LEU A 228 -19.47 -9.13 -9.87
C LEU A 228 -19.10 -9.15 -11.35
N TYR A 229 -19.39 -10.25 -12.04
CA TYR A 229 -19.05 -10.49 -13.45
C TYR A 229 -20.27 -10.88 -14.24
N GLY A 230 -20.37 -10.42 -15.49
CA GLY A 230 -21.50 -10.68 -16.38
C GLY A 230 -21.11 -11.32 -17.72
N SER A 231 -19.84 -11.61 -17.95
CA SER A 231 -19.36 -12.22 -19.18
C SER A 231 -18.06 -12.99 -18.99
N ALA A 232 -17.75 -13.88 -19.95
CA ALA A 232 -16.48 -14.63 -19.93
C ALA A 232 -15.24 -13.71 -19.97
N ALA A 233 -15.33 -12.57 -20.66
CA ALA A 233 -14.24 -11.62 -20.80
C ALA A 233 -13.90 -10.88 -19.48
N ASP A 234 -14.78 -10.92 -18.50
CA ASP A 234 -14.55 -10.29 -17.20
C ASP A 234 -13.57 -11.10 -16.33
N PHE A 235 -13.58 -12.43 -16.47
CA PHE A 235 -12.72 -13.30 -15.67
C PHE A 235 -11.23 -13.05 -15.94
N GLY A 236 -10.45 -13.02 -14.86
CA GLY A 236 -9.03 -12.67 -14.92
C GLY A 236 -8.75 -11.16 -14.93
N THR A 237 -9.77 -10.31 -15.17
CA THR A 237 -9.66 -8.85 -15.13
C THR A 237 -10.05 -8.30 -13.76
N THR A 238 -9.60 -7.09 -13.44
CA THR A 238 -10.07 -6.36 -12.25
C THR A 238 -11.38 -5.65 -12.56
N LYS A 239 -12.40 -5.89 -11.72
CA LYS A 239 -13.67 -5.14 -11.74
C LYS A 239 -13.74 -4.25 -10.51
N ILE A 240 -14.26 -3.04 -10.70
CA ILE A 240 -14.44 -2.05 -9.66
C ILE A 240 -15.91 -1.63 -9.61
N ILE A 241 -16.50 -1.76 -8.44
CA ILE A 241 -17.89 -1.34 -8.18
C ILE A 241 -17.84 -0.22 -7.14
N THR A 242 -18.32 0.97 -7.48
CA THR A 242 -18.53 2.04 -6.50
C THR A 242 -19.84 1.77 -5.75
N LEU A 243 -19.74 1.60 -4.43
CA LEU A 243 -20.87 1.29 -3.57
C LEU A 243 -21.44 2.58 -2.97
N THR A 244 -22.72 2.80 -3.15
CA THR A 244 -23.44 3.95 -2.58
C THR A 244 -24.31 3.58 -1.39
N ASP A 245 -24.67 2.30 -1.26
CA ASP A 245 -25.51 1.79 -0.17
C ASP A 245 -24.66 1.36 1.03
N ALA A 246 -24.85 2.05 2.16
CA ALA A 246 -24.14 1.75 3.40
C ALA A 246 -24.49 0.35 3.97
N ALA A 247 -25.68 -0.18 3.70
CA ALA A 247 -26.07 -1.52 4.14
C ALA A 247 -25.28 -2.60 3.40
N ILE A 248 -25.05 -2.43 2.08
CA ILE A 248 -24.19 -3.32 1.30
C ILE A 248 -22.76 -3.31 1.85
N ILE A 249 -22.21 -2.11 2.12
CA ILE A 249 -20.86 -1.95 2.67
C ILE A 249 -20.74 -2.65 4.03
N THR A 250 -21.72 -2.49 4.91
CA THR A 250 -21.75 -3.16 6.21
C THR A 250 -21.82 -4.67 6.03
N SER A 251 -22.75 -5.17 5.23
CA SER A 251 -22.90 -6.60 4.94
C SER A 251 -21.62 -7.23 4.38
N LEU A 252 -20.93 -6.56 3.47
CA LEU A 252 -19.62 -7.02 2.93
C LEU A 252 -18.56 -7.20 4.03
N LYS A 253 -18.63 -6.45 5.12
CA LYS A 253 -17.66 -6.51 6.22
C LYS A 253 -18.05 -7.50 7.33
N THR A 254 -19.32 -7.80 7.49
CA THR A 254 -19.81 -8.50 8.70
C THR A 254 -20.57 -9.80 8.43
N ASP A 255 -21.25 -9.92 7.29
CA ASP A 255 -22.18 -11.03 7.08
C ASP A 255 -21.48 -12.27 6.49
N ALA A 256 -22.01 -13.44 6.78
CA ALA A 256 -21.61 -14.66 6.13
C ALA A 256 -21.94 -14.60 4.64
N MET A 257 -20.92 -14.80 3.79
CA MET A 257 -21.04 -14.68 2.34
C MET A 257 -20.23 -15.74 1.62
N TYR A 258 -20.71 -16.11 0.43
CA TYR A 258 -19.93 -16.88 -0.53
C TYR A 258 -19.86 -16.16 -1.88
N VAL A 259 -18.84 -16.46 -2.63
CA VAL A 259 -18.69 -16.10 -4.05
C VAL A 259 -18.74 -17.35 -4.89
N ASN A 260 -19.46 -17.30 -6.01
CA ASN A 260 -19.43 -18.38 -6.98
C ASN A 260 -19.30 -17.85 -8.42
N ALA A 261 -18.81 -18.73 -9.28
CA ALA A 261 -18.78 -18.52 -10.73
C ALA A 261 -19.77 -19.48 -11.39
N HIS A 262 -20.36 -19.04 -12.51
CA HIS A 262 -21.32 -19.76 -13.31
C HIS A 262 -20.78 -19.97 -14.70
N SER A 263 -21.24 -21.06 -15.35
CA SER A 263 -20.90 -21.37 -16.73
C SER A 263 -22.12 -21.79 -17.53
N THR A 264 -21.97 -21.93 -18.83
CA THR A 264 -23.05 -22.41 -19.73
C THR A 264 -23.49 -23.82 -19.38
N ALA A 265 -22.57 -24.71 -19.00
CA ALA A 265 -22.89 -26.08 -18.57
C ALA A 265 -23.39 -26.16 -17.13
N LYS A 266 -23.08 -25.18 -16.30
CA LYS A 266 -23.42 -25.13 -14.86
C LYS A 266 -24.02 -23.76 -14.49
N PRO A 267 -25.25 -23.46 -14.95
CA PRO A 267 -25.88 -22.16 -14.71
C PRO A 267 -26.25 -21.91 -13.25
N GLY A 268 -26.35 -22.95 -12.42
CA GLY A 268 -26.56 -22.82 -10.97
C GLY A 268 -25.29 -22.51 -10.16
N GLY A 269 -24.12 -22.61 -10.78
CA GLY A 269 -22.79 -22.44 -10.18
C GLY A 269 -21.87 -23.59 -10.53
N ILE A 270 -20.64 -23.33 -10.95
CA ILE A 270 -19.64 -24.34 -11.26
C ILE A 270 -18.61 -24.48 -10.14
N ILE A 271 -18.19 -23.39 -9.54
CA ILE A 271 -17.23 -23.34 -8.42
C ILE A 271 -17.61 -22.26 -7.44
N ARG A 272 -17.46 -22.55 -6.16
CA ARG A 272 -17.85 -21.69 -5.04
C ARG A 272 -16.74 -21.64 -3.98
N GLY A 273 -16.65 -20.52 -3.26
CA GLY A 273 -15.83 -20.38 -2.07
C GLY A 273 -16.50 -19.52 -1.00
N GLN A 274 -16.35 -19.91 0.25
CA GLN A 274 -16.86 -19.14 1.38
C GLN A 274 -15.97 -17.93 1.63
N VAL A 275 -16.54 -16.74 1.69
CA VAL A 275 -15.84 -15.48 2.00
C VAL A 275 -15.69 -15.36 3.52
N ARG A 276 -16.75 -15.61 4.25
CA ARG A 276 -16.82 -15.64 5.72
C ARG A 276 -17.86 -16.61 6.22
#